data_9e5e29464d403e681a771b0f56c6c4f3
#
_entry.id   9e5e29464d403e681a771b0f56c6c4f3
#
_cell.length_a   1.000
_cell.length_b   1.000
_cell.length_c   1.000
_cell.angle_alpha   90.00
_cell.angle_beta   90.00
_cell.angle_gamma   90.00
#
_symmetry.space_group_name_H-M   'P 1'
#
loop_
_entity.id
_entity.type
_entity.pdbx_description
1 polymer ?
#
loop_
_entity_poly.entity_id
_entity_poly.type
_entity_poly.pdbx_seq_one_letter_code
_entity_poly.pdbx_strand_id
1 'polypeptide(L)'
;MSPVWSQSYTLFGSGLAFSAVIASLPILILLFLLGILRKPAWIASLFALLVALVLALFAYKLPPAVTFSSGAYGAAFGLFPICWIVFWAIALYQVTVETGKFEIIKSSMGNLTSDARLQALLIAFAFGAFVEGAAGFGTPVAVAAAMLVGLGFSPFYASALCLVANTAPVAFGSIGIPVITLAGITGLPLDKLSGAVGRLCAPLSLFVPCYLVCIMVGWRGMLEVWPAVVVVGAVFASVQFTMSNFVGPQLTDIAASLSALCGMLLLLRFWRPAKLWDRELEPVVPAGKEKKFSALAAGSDRKHTAGQIFGAWMPYGLLVLLVLIWGYKPAVLNYGAISVGWPLLHNHVLMMPPVVAKPTLYKALYQLNFLSAAGTACMFATLLAALFLRMSPLAFGRLLVSVSRQLFLPILTVTAVLAMAFIMNYCGATATMGLAFAASGRLFPFFSPLLGWLGVFLTGSDTSANALFGNLQVVTAGRLGLEPTLMAAANSAGGVVGKMISVQNIAVAAAATAMSVSDQAKLFRFTLRHSIVMATAIGIEVMLYAYLFHVR
;
A
#
# COMPACT_ATOMS: atom_id res chain seq x y z
N MET A 1 -22.10 -20.90 -30.15
CA MET A 1 -21.20 -20.79 -28.98
C MET A 1 -19.79 -20.67 -29.53
N SER A 2 -19.08 -19.56 -29.23
CA SER A 2 -17.66 -19.47 -29.57
C SER A 2 -16.88 -20.59 -28.85
N PRO A 3 -15.88 -21.20 -29.51
CA PRO A 3 -15.15 -22.32 -28.92
C PRO A 3 -14.46 -21.87 -27.62
N VAL A 4 -14.64 -22.66 -26.55
CA VAL A 4 -13.97 -22.44 -25.26
C VAL A 4 -12.49 -22.79 -25.42
N TRP A 5 -11.60 -21.84 -25.10
CA TRP A 5 -10.16 -22.07 -25.17
C TRP A 5 -9.65 -22.66 -23.85
N SER A 6 -8.80 -23.68 -23.92
CA SER A 6 -8.26 -24.37 -22.75
C SER A 6 -6.85 -23.87 -22.43
N GLN A 7 -6.59 -23.59 -21.16
CA GLN A 7 -5.26 -23.23 -20.67
C GLN A 7 -4.26 -24.38 -20.82
N SER A 8 -3.05 -24.04 -21.27
CA SER A 8 -1.88 -24.94 -21.23
C SER A 8 -0.80 -24.31 -20.34
N TYR A 9 -0.16 -25.13 -19.52
CA TYR A 9 0.86 -24.65 -18.58
C TYR A 9 2.29 -25.01 -19.00
N THR A 10 2.42 -25.72 -20.11
CA THR A 10 3.71 -26.00 -20.76
C THR A 10 3.68 -25.46 -22.18
N LEU A 11 4.76 -24.80 -22.60
CA LEU A 11 4.89 -24.15 -23.90
C LEU A 11 5.78 -24.97 -24.82
N PHE A 12 5.44 -25.04 -26.11
CA PHE A 12 6.25 -25.62 -27.17
C PHE A 12 6.70 -27.08 -26.92
N GLY A 13 5.94 -27.86 -26.14
CA GLY A 13 6.34 -29.23 -25.76
C GLY A 13 7.54 -29.29 -24.79
N SER A 14 7.95 -28.14 -24.24
CA SER A 14 9.07 -28.03 -23.30
C SER A 14 8.66 -28.34 -21.85
N GLY A 15 9.66 -28.51 -20.97
CA GLY A 15 9.43 -28.68 -19.54
C GLY A 15 8.86 -27.41 -18.86
N LEU A 16 8.27 -27.61 -17.67
CA LEU A 16 7.64 -26.54 -16.89
C LEU A 16 8.59 -25.39 -16.56
N ALA A 17 9.86 -25.68 -16.25
CA ALA A 17 10.85 -24.66 -15.91
C ALA A 17 11.10 -23.68 -17.05
N PHE A 18 11.28 -24.19 -18.27
CA PHE A 18 11.46 -23.35 -19.47
C PHE A 18 10.19 -22.52 -19.74
N SER A 19 9.02 -23.15 -19.64
CA SER A 19 7.73 -22.45 -19.81
C SER A 19 7.54 -21.34 -18.78
N ALA A 20 7.99 -21.53 -17.54
CA ALA A 20 7.90 -20.52 -16.48
C ALA A 20 8.85 -19.33 -16.74
N VAL A 21 10.03 -19.56 -17.31
CA VAL A 21 10.93 -18.47 -17.72
C VAL A 21 10.27 -17.60 -18.79
N ILE A 22 9.66 -18.22 -19.81
CA ILE A 22 8.94 -17.47 -20.85
C ILE A 22 7.72 -16.76 -20.26
N ALA A 23 6.94 -17.43 -19.39
CA ALA A 23 5.79 -16.84 -18.71
C ALA A 23 6.16 -15.62 -17.85
N SER A 24 7.37 -15.58 -17.31
CA SER A 24 7.85 -14.49 -16.46
C SER A 24 8.34 -13.25 -17.24
N LEU A 25 8.52 -13.32 -18.56
CA LEU A 25 9.07 -12.23 -19.38
C LEU A 25 8.36 -10.87 -19.17
N PRO A 26 7.03 -10.76 -19.13
CA PRO A 26 6.38 -9.48 -18.87
C PRO A 26 6.80 -8.86 -17.53
N ILE A 27 6.86 -9.68 -16.47
CA ILE A 27 7.29 -9.25 -15.15
C ILE A 27 8.78 -8.90 -15.15
N LEU A 28 9.63 -9.74 -15.71
CA LEU A 28 11.07 -9.50 -15.78
C LEU A 28 11.39 -8.20 -16.54
N ILE A 29 10.69 -7.92 -17.64
CA ILE A 29 10.86 -6.69 -18.41
C ILE A 29 10.39 -5.49 -17.59
N LEU A 30 9.24 -5.58 -16.90
CA LEU A 30 8.79 -4.53 -15.98
C LEU A 30 9.86 -4.21 -14.94
N LEU A 31 10.38 -5.24 -14.26
CA LEU A 31 11.39 -5.13 -13.21
C LEU A 31 12.73 -4.60 -13.76
N PHE A 32 13.13 -5.04 -14.95
CA PHE A 32 14.34 -4.57 -15.63
C PHE A 32 14.26 -3.08 -16.00
N LEU A 33 13.12 -2.65 -16.58
CA LEU A 33 12.91 -1.25 -16.95
C LEU A 33 12.86 -0.33 -15.72
N LEU A 34 12.23 -0.78 -14.65
CA LEU A 34 12.15 -0.01 -13.39
C LEU A 34 13.47 -0.02 -12.62
N GLY A 35 14.04 -1.20 -12.38
CA GLY A 35 15.18 -1.37 -11.48
C GLY A 35 16.52 -1.02 -12.10
N ILE A 36 16.79 -1.48 -13.34
CA ILE A 36 18.08 -1.31 -14.03
C ILE A 36 18.07 -0.05 -14.89
N LEU A 37 17.11 0.08 -15.80
CA LEU A 37 17.03 1.24 -16.70
C LEU A 37 16.39 2.47 -16.08
N ARG A 38 15.80 2.34 -14.88
CA ARG A 38 15.18 3.44 -14.13
C ARG A 38 14.17 4.27 -14.95
N LYS A 39 13.42 3.59 -15.82
CA LYS A 39 12.39 4.23 -16.63
C LYS A 39 11.18 4.60 -15.76
N PRO A 40 10.42 5.64 -16.11
CA PRO A 40 9.16 5.96 -15.44
C PRO A 40 8.21 4.76 -15.41
N ALA A 41 7.47 4.60 -14.30
CA ALA A 41 6.62 3.42 -14.07
C ALA A 41 5.55 3.23 -15.17
N TRP A 42 4.98 4.32 -15.69
CA TRP A 42 4.00 4.25 -16.77
C TRP A 42 4.58 3.72 -18.09
N ILE A 43 5.85 4.06 -18.42
CA ILE A 43 6.53 3.51 -19.60
C ILE A 43 6.80 2.01 -19.39
N ALA A 44 7.36 1.65 -18.24
CA ALA A 44 7.70 0.26 -17.92
C ALA A 44 6.45 -0.63 -17.94
N SER A 45 5.33 -0.16 -17.39
CA SER A 45 4.08 -0.92 -17.37
C SER A 45 3.44 -1.10 -18.76
N LEU A 46 3.52 -0.09 -19.63
CA LEU A 46 3.03 -0.20 -21.00
C LEU A 46 3.88 -1.19 -21.84
N PHE A 47 5.20 -1.16 -21.68
CA PHE A 47 6.07 -2.15 -22.35
C PHE A 47 5.81 -3.56 -21.84
N ALA A 48 5.65 -3.73 -20.53
CA ALA A 48 5.35 -5.04 -19.95
C ALA A 48 3.96 -5.55 -20.40
N LEU A 49 2.96 -4.68 -20.51
CA LEU A 49 1.65 -4.99 -21.07
C LEU A 49 1.77 -5.45 -22.53
N LEU A 50 2.57 -4.75 -23.35
CA LEU A 50 2.81 -5.16 -24.75
C LEU A 50 3.44 -6.55 -24.80
N VAL A 51 4.44 -6.84 -23.97
CA VAL A 51 5.07 -8.17 -23.91
C VAL A 51 4.06 -9.24 -23.46
N ALA A 52 3.20 -8.93 -22.50
CA ALA A 52 2.12 -9.85 -22.08
C ALA A 52 1.11 -10.13 -23.21
N LEU A 53 0.76 -9.13 -24.00
CA LEU A 53 -0.09 -9.29 -25.19
C LEU A 53 0.59 -10.22 -26.21
N VAL A 54 1.85 -9.96 -26.55
CA VAL A 54 2.62 -10.80 -27.47
C VAL A 54 2.72 -12.23 -26.95
N LEU A 55 3.04 -12.40 -25.66
CA LEU A 55 3.12 -13.71 -25.02
C LEU A 55 1.79 -14.47 -25.10
N ALA A 56 0.67 -13.83 -24.76
CA ALA A 56 -0.64 -14.44 -24.80
C ALA A 56 -1.05 -14.88 -26.21
N LEU A 57 -0.81 -14.02 -27.20
CA LEU A 57 -1.18 -14.28 -28.60
C LEU A 57 -0.34 -15.36 -29.26
N PHE A 58 0.99 -15.30 -29.10
CA PHE A 58 1.92 -16.12 -29.87
C PHE A 58 2.43 -17.36 -29.13
N ALA A 59 2.74 -17.24 -27.83
CA ALA A 59 3.23 -18.37 -27.06
C ALA A 59 2.10 -19.25 -26.50
N TYR A 60 1.10 -18.63 -25.90
CA TYR A 60 -0.08 -19.32 -25.36
C TYR A 60 -1.19 -19.55 -26.39
N LYS A 61 -1.14 -18.88 -27.55
CA LYS A 61 -2.15 -18.97 -28.62
C LYS A 61 -3.56 -18.67 -28.11
N LEU A 62 -3.69 -17.73 -27.17
CA LEU A 62 -4.98 -17.26 -26.70
C LEU A 62 -5.68 -16.48 -27.84
N PRO A 63 -6.97 -16.73 -28.14
CA PRO A 63 -7.67 -16.04 -29.20
C PRO A 63 -7.59 -14.51 -29.03
N PRO A 64 -7.35 -13.73 -30.10
CA PRO A 64 -7.16 -12.27 -29.99
C PRO A 64 -8.32 -11.57 -29.28
N ALA A 65 -9.57 -11.93 -29.58
CA ALA A 65 -10.74 -11.35 -28.93
C ALA A 65 -10.73 -11.57 -27.41
N VAL A 66 -10.33 -12.77 -26.93
CA VAL A 66 -10.21 -13.09 -25.50
C VAL A 66 -9.03 -12.35 -24.88
N THR A 67 -7.90 -12.24 -25.61
CA THR A 67 -6.70 -11.55 -25.15
C THR A 67 -6.96 -10.07 -24.90
N PHE A 68 -7.54 -9.36 -25.88
CA PHE A 68 -7.85 -7.95 -25.71
C PHE A 68 -8.97 -7.72 -24.68
N SER A 69 -9.96 -8.62 -24.65
CA SER A 69 -11.04 -8.57 -23.65
C SER A 69 -10.52 -8.76 -22.23
N SER A 70 -9.56 -9.67 -22.00
CA SER A 70 -8.93 -9.84 -20.69
C SER A 70 -8.11 -8.61 -20.24
N GLY A 71 -7.39 -7.97 -21.16
CA GLY A 71 -6.71 -6.71 -20.90
C GLY A 71 -7.68 -5.58 -20.57
N ALA A 72 -8.77 -5.44 -21.33
CA ALA A 72 -9.81 -4.45 -21.09
C ALA A 72 -10.51 -4.69 -19.73
N TYR A 73 -10.76 -5.95 -19.36
CA TYR A 73 -11.31 -6.29 -18.05
C TYR A 73 -10.41 -5.85 -16.91
N GLY A 74 -9.09 -6.14 -17.02
CA GLY A 74 -8.10 -5.69 -16.02
C GLY A 74 -7.99 -4.17 -15.96
N ALA A 75 -8.02 -3.48 -17.11
CA ALA A 75 -8.00 -2.03 -17.16
C ALA A 75 -9.26 -1.42 -16.52
N ALA A 76 -10.44 -1.96 -16.81
CA ALA A 76 -11.70 -1.53 -16.22
C ALA A 76 -11.69 -1.72 -14.69
N PHE A 77 -11.19 -2.86 -14.19
CA PHE A 77 -11.02 -3.10 -12.77
C PHE A 77 -10.04 -2.11 -12.13
N GLY A 78 -8.99 -1.71 -12.84
CA GLY A 78 -8.06 -0.67 -12.42
C GLY A 78 -8.73 0.70 -12.30
N LEU A 79 -9.57 1.06 -13.25
CA LEU A 79 -10.28 2.34 -13.23
C LEU A 79 -11.37 2.37 -12.14
N PHE A 80 -12.17 1.31 -12.04
CA PHE A 80 -13.20 1.15 -11.03
C PHE A 80 -13.17 -0.28 -10.47
N PRO A 81 -13.03 -0.50 -9.15
CA PRO A 81 -13.13 0.50 -8.06
C PRO A 81 -11.81 1.19 -7.67
N ILE A 82 -10.63 0.75 -8.15
CA ILE A 82 -9.33 1.12 -7.58
C ILE A 82 -9.04 2.61 -7.76
N CYS A 83 -8.93 3.10 -9.00
CA CYS A 83 -8.61 4.51 -9.26
C CYS A 83 -9.74 5.46 -8.79
N TRP A 84 -10.97 4.98 -8.68
CA TRP A 84 -12.09 5.73 -8.09
C TRP A 84 -11.83 6.06 -6.62
N ILE A 85 -11.37 5.08 -5.82
CA ILE A 85 -10.98 5.30 -4.43
C ILE A 85 -9.80 6.27 -4.35
N VAL A 86 -8.75 6.03 -5.14
CA VAL A 86 -7.52 6.86 -5.17
C VAL A 86 -7.85 8.31 -5.45
N PHE A 87 -8.67 8.55 -6.48
CA PHE A 87 -9.03 9.89 -6.90
C PHE A 87 -9.69 10.70 -5.76
N TRP A 88 -10.70 10.13 -5.13
CA TRP A 88 -11.44 10.83 -4.08
C TRP A 88 -10.68 10.92 -2.76
N ALA A 89 -9.83 9.94 -2.44
CA ALA A 89 -8.94 10.02 -1.29
C ALA A 89 -7.92 11.17 -1.43
N ILE A 90 -7.30 11.31 -2.60
CA ILE A 90 -6.38 12.41 -2.88
C ILE A 90 -7.13 13.75 -2.96
N ALA A 91 -8.34 13.78 -3.53
CA ALA A 91 -9.16 14.99 -3.56
C ALA A 91 -9.49 15.47 -2.14
N LEU A 92 -9.87 14.58 -1.21
CA LEU A 92 -10.12 14.92 0.19
C LEU A 92 -8.86 15.51 0.85
N TYR A 93 -7.72 14.87 0.65
CA TYR A 93 -6.43 15.37 1.13
C TYR A 93 -6.15 16.78 0.58
N GLN A 94 -6.31 17.00 -0.73
CA GLN A 94 -6.07 18.30 -1.36
C GLN A 94 -7.05 19.39 -0.88
N VAL A 95 -8.30 19.05 -0.58
CA VAL A 95 -9.25 19.98 0.07
C VAL A 95 -8.67 20.47 1.40
N THR A 96 -8.09 19.59 2.22
CA THR A 96 -7.49 19.99 3.50
C THR A 96 -6.23 20.84 3.33
N VAL A 97 -5.45 20.58 2.28
CA VAL A 97 -4.24 21.36 1.94
C VAL A 97 -4.62 22.76 1.45
N GLU A 98 -5.49 22.88 0.44
CA GLU A 98 -5.87 24.15 -0.15
C GLU A 98 -6.65 25.08 0.82
N THR A 99 -7.38 24.49 1.76
CA THR A 99 -8.08 25.25 2.81
C THR A 99 -7.18 25.60 4.01
N GLY A 100 -5.88 25.25 3.97
CA GLY A 100 -4.92 25.49 5.05
C GLY A 100 -5.16 24.64 6.31
N LYS A 101 -6.12 23.73 6.29
CA LYS A 101 -6.44 22.88 7.46
C LYS A 101 -5.33 21.86 7.74
N PHE A 102 -4.67 21.39 6.70
CA PHE A 102 -3.54 20.47 6.85
C PHE A 102 -2.35 21.10 7.59
N GLU A 103 -2.10 22.41 7.41
CA GLU A 103 -1.07 23.12 8.18
C GLU A 103 -1.41 23.20 9.67
N ILE A 104 -2.70 23.36 10.01
CA ILE A 104 -3.17 23.32 11.42
C ILE A 104 -2.92 21.93 12.03
N ILE A 105 -3.21 20.86 11.28
CA ILE A 105 -2.91 19.50 11.72
C ILE A 105 -1.43 19.33 11.99
N LYS A 106 -0.55 19.70 11.03
CA LYS A 106 0.90 19.59 11.17
C LYS A 106 1.43 20.38 12.38
N SER A 107 1.07 21.62 12.51
CA SER A 107 1.54 22.46 13.62
C SER A 107 1.06 21.97 14.98
N SER A 108 -0.16 21.40 15.06
CA SER A 108 -0.70 20.81 16.29
C SER A 108 0.11 19.59 16.73
N MET A 109 0.67 18.82 15.79
CA MET A 109 1.50 17.64 16.10
C MET A 109 2.93 18.01 16.53
N GLY A 110 3.56 19.00 15.87
CA GLY A 110 4.92 19.41 16.16
C GLY A 110 5.13 19.96 17.57
N ASN A 111 4.08 20.59 18.14
CA ASN A 111 4.14 21.25 19.45
C ASN A 111 3.81 20.34 20.65
N LEU A 112 3.58 19.03 20.45
CA LEU A 112 3.16 18.14 21.54
C LEU A 112 4.29 17.75 22.49
N THR A 113 5.51 17.69 22.02
CA THR A 113 6.69 17.31 22.81
C THR A 113 7.98 17.85 22.21
N SER A 114 8.97 18.14 23.09
CA SER A 114 10.33 18.51 22.68
C SER A 114 11.30 17.32 22.60
N ASP A 115 10.91 16.15 23.12
CA ASP A 115 11.75 14.94 23.04
C ASP A 115 11.73 14.35 21.62
N ALA A 116 12.90 14.28 20.97
CA ALA A 116 13.04 13.82 19.60
C ALA A 116 12.54 12.38 19.38
N ARG A 117 12.65 11.49 20.37
CA ARG A 117 12.17 10.10 20.29
C ARG A 117 10.64 10.07 20.22
N LEU A 118 9.98 10.90 21.03
CA LEU A 118 8.53 11.01 21.05
C LEU A 118 8.03 11.73 19.79
N GLN A 119 8.77 12.70 19.26
CA GLN A 119 8.46 13.34 17.96
C GLN A 119 8.52 12.31 16.82
N ALA A 120 9.51 11.43 16.81
CA ALA A 120 9.59 10.36 15.80
C ALA A 120 8.40 9.39 15.89
N LEU A 121 7.98 8.99 17.10
CA LEU A 121 6.80 8.14 17.30
C LEU A 121 5.51 8.84 16.86
N LEU A 122 5.34 10.11 17.18
CA LEU A 122 4.15 10.88 16.82
C LEU A 122 4.10 11.17 15.32
N ILE A 123 5.21 11.63 14.72
CA ILE A 123 5.21 12.18 13.36
C ILE A 123 5.58 11.11 12.33
N ALA A 124 6.71 10.40 12.51
CA ALA A 124 7.09 9.38 11.53
C ALA A 124 6.17 8.17 11.56
N PHE A 125 5.80 7.69 12.76
CA PHE A 125 4.98 6.49 12.88
C PHE A 125 3.47 6.83 12.85
N ALA A 126 2.91 7.44 13.90
CA ALA A 126 1.46 7.55 14.03
C ALA A 126 0.84 8.51 12.99
N PHE A 127 1.40 9.72 12.83
CA PHE A 127 0.90 10.66 11.84
C PHE A 127 1.26 10.22 10.41
N GLY A 128 2.45 9.66 10.19
CA GLY A 128 2.83 9.05 8.91
C GLY A 128 1.86 7.95 8.49
N ALA A 129 1.46 7.07 9.41
CA ALA A 129 0.47 6.03 9.17
C ALA A 129 -0.91 6.59 8.85
N PHE A 130 -1.33 7.66 9.53
CA PHE A 130 -2.56 8.37 9.21
C PHE A 130 -2.56 8.90 7.76
N VAL A 131 -1.48 9.55 7.35
CA VAL A 131 -1.36 10.08 5.98
C VAL A 131 -1.28 8.93 4.96
N GLU A 132 -0.65 7.78 5.29
CA GLU A 132 -0.64 6.58 4.43
C GLU A 132 -2.05 6.03 4.25
N GLY A 133 -2.81 5.87 5.33
CA GLY A 133 -4.19 5.39 5.28
C GLY A 133 -5.10 6.32 4.47
N ALA A 134 -4.90 7.65 4.60
CA ALA A 134 -5.74 8.65 3.94
C ALA A 134 -5.37 8.92 2.47
N ALA A 135 -4.08 8.98 2.14
CA ALA A 135 -3.60 9.44 0.83
C ALA A 135 -2.63 8.46 0.13
N GLY A 136 -1.73 7.80 0.87
CA GLY A 136 -0.73 6.89 0.29
C GLY A 136 0.23 7.55 -0.70
N PHE A 137 0.65 6.80 -1.73
CA PHE A 137 1.46 7.25 -2.89
C PHE A 137 2.74 8.05 -2.56
N GLY A 138 3.42 7.71 -1.43
CA GLY A 138 4.64 8.40 -1.01
C GLY A 138 4.41 9.73 -0.26
N THR A 139 3.17 10.24 -0.22
CA THR A 139 2.79 11.45 0.54
C THR A 139 3.19 11.36 2.02
N PRO A 140 2.98 10.22 2.73
CA PRO A 140 3.34 10.08 4.14
C PRO A 140 4.80 10.37 4.42
N VAL A 141 5.67 9.74 3.64
CA VAL A 141 7.13 9.90 3.80
C VAL A 141 7.55 11.33 3.49
N ALA A 142 7.00 11.94 2.43
CA ALA A 142 7.32 13.32 2.08
C ALA A 142 6.92 14.29 3.19
N VAL A 143 5.70 14.16 3.70
CA VAL A 143 5.16 15.09 4.71
C VAL A 143 5.83 14.89 6.07
N ALA A 144 5.90 13.64 6.56
CA ALA A 144 6.47 13.36 7.86
C ALA A 144 7.98 13.68 7.91
N ALA A 145 8.75 13.34 6.86
CA ALA A 145 10.17 13.65 6.81
C ALA A 145 10.42 15.18 6.74
N ALA A 146 9.64 15.92 5.96
CA ALA A 146 9.74 17.38 5.93
C ALA A 146 9.40 18.02 7.29
N MET A 147 8.40 17.47 8.01
CA MET A 147 8.07 17.92 9.37
C MET A 147 9.21 17.66 10.36
N LEU A 148 9.79 16.46 10.34
CA LEU A 148 10.93 16.13 11.20
C LEU A 148 12.14 17.02 10.91
N VAL A 149 12.45 17.31 9.63
CA VAL A 149 13.50 18.26 9.28
C VAL A 149 13.18 19.67 9.81
N GLY A 150 11.92 20.10 9.72
CA GLY A 150 11.44 21.37 10.29
C GLY A 150 11.60 21.44 11.82
N LEU A 151 11.59 20.30 12.51
CA LEU A 151 11.84 20.17 13.95
C LEU A 151 13.32 19.95 14.31
N GLY A 152 14.23 20.03 13.31
CA GLY A 152 15.67 19.97 13.53
C GLY A 152 16.31 18.59 13.30
N PHE A 153 15.60 17.59 12.82
CA PHE A 153 16.21 16.31 12.42
C PHE A 153 17.07 16.50 11.17
N SER A 154 18.19 15.78 11.08
CA SER A 154 18.94 15.76 9.83
C SER A 154 18.11 15.15 8.69
N PRO A 155 18.27 15.61 7.44
CA PRO A 155 17.56 15.06 6.27
C PRO A 155 17.65 13.53 6.15
N PHE A 156 18.83 12.98 6.47
CA PHE A 156 19.08 11.55 6.44
C PHE A 156 18.23 10.79 7.48
N TYR A 157 18.30 11.21 8.75
CA TYR A 157 17.56 10.53 9.80
C TYR A 157 16.05 10.72 9.67
N ALA A 158 15.58 11.92 9.31
CA ALA A 158 14.17 12.18 9.04
C ALA A 158 13.63 11.23 7.97
N SER A 159 14.35 11.09 6.85
CA SER A 159 13.98 10.20 5.76
C SER A 159 14.03 8.72 6.16
N ALA A 160 15.10 8.29 6.85
CA ALA A 160 15.28 6.92 7.28
C ALA A 160 14.18 6.47 8.23
N LEU A 161 13.87 7.29 9.24
CA LEU A 161 12.83 7.01 10.22
C LEU A 161 11.44 6.93 9.58
N CYS A 162 11.12 7.85 8.67
CA CYS A 162 9.84 7.83 7.96
C CYS A 162 9.70 6.62 7.03
N LEU A 163 10.77 6.21 6.34
CA LEU A 163 10.75 5.02 5.49
C LEU A 163 10.56 3.73 6.31
N VAL A 164 11.23 3.62 7.46
CA VAL A 164 11.06 2.46 8.36
C VAL A 164 9.68 2.48 9.01
N ALA A 165 9.23 3.61 9.52
CA ALA A 165 7.92 3.74 10.17
C ALA A 165 6.76 3.43 9.20
N ASN A 166 6.91 3.78 7.93
CA ASN A 166 5.88 3.57 6.91
C ASN A 166 5.60 2.08 6.61
N THR A 167 6.43 1.15 7.10
CA THR A 167 6.17 -0.29 6.89
C THR A 167 4.92 -0.80 7.60
N ALA A 168 4.55 -0.22 8.73
CA ALA A 168 3.38 -0.65 9.49
C ALA A 168 2.04 -0.46 8.74
N PRO A 169 1.76 0.70 8.09
CA PRO A 169 0.47 0.96 7.47
C PRO A 169 0.35 0.53 6.00
N VAL A 170 1.45 0.23 5.29
CA VAL A 170 1.45 0.13 3.80
C VAL A 170 0.41 -0.82 3.23
N ALA A 171 0.16 -1.96 3.87
CA ALA A 171 -0.80 -2.96 3.38
C ALA A 171 -2.24 -2.43 3.31
N PHE A 172 -2.60 -1.50 4.20
CA PHE A 172 -3.93 -0.89 4.28
C PHE A 172 -3.92 0.57 3.82
N GLY A 173 -2.84 1.02 3.19
CA GLY A 173 -2.68 2.39 2.69
C GLY A 173 -3.73 2.77 1.65
N SER A 174 -3.96 4.08 1.50
CA SER A 174 -4.97 4.64 0.56
C SER A 174 -6.32 3.93 0.66
N ILE A 175 -6.84 3.83 1.88
CA ILE A 175 -8.18 3.24 2.17
C ILE A 175 -8.23 1.75 1.75
N GLY A 176 -7.15 1.00 2.01
CA GLY A 176 -7.09 -0.45 1.81
C GLY A 176 -6.95 -0.93 0.37
N ILE A 177 -6.53 -0.04 -0.55
CA ILE A 177 -6.39 -0.38 -1.98
C ILE A 177 -5.52 -1.62 -2.24
N PRO A 178 -4.37 -1.85 -1.57
CA PRO A 178 -3.56 -3.03 -1.82
C PRO A 178 -4.34 -4.33 -1.60
N VAL A 179 -5.09 -4.42 -0.49
CA VAL A 179 -5.91 -5.61 -0.17
C VAL A 179 -7.09 -5.77 -1.13
N ILE A 180 -7.74 -4.66 -1.51
CA ILE A 180 -8.84 -4.66 -2.50
C ILE A 180 -8.34 -5.17 -3.86
N THR A 181 -7.16 -4.73 -4.27
CA THR A 181 -6.53 -5.20 -5.51
C THR A 181 -6.20 -6.69 -5.43
N LEU A 182 -5.64 -7.14 -4.29
CA LEU A 182 -5.33 -8.54 -4.06
C LEU A 182 -6.59 -9.41 -4.18
N ALA A 183 -7.70 -8.99 -3.57
CA ALA A 183 -8.99 -9.67 -3.68
C ALA A 183 -9.48 -9.76 -5.14
N GLY A 184 -9.38 -8.68 -5.89
CA GLY A 184 -9.81 -8.65 -7.30
C GLY A 184 -8.97 -9.54 -8.22
N ILE A 185 -7.66 -9.61 -7.99
CA ILE A 185 -6.75 -10.43 -8.81
C ILE A 185 -6.87 -11.91 -8.47
N THR A 186 -7.09 -12.26 -7.21
CA THR A 186 -7.11 -13.65 -6.73
C THR A 186 -8.51 -14.26 -6.75
N GLY A 187 -9.54 -13.42 -6.72
CA GLY A 187 -10.93 -13.87 -6.53
C GLY A 187 -11.24 -14.38 -5.13
N LEU A 188 -10.32 -14.20 -4.17
CA LEU A 188 -10.53 -14.57 -2.77
C LEU A 188 -11.40 -13.53 -2.05
N PRO A 189 -12.18 -13.93 -1.03
CA PRO A 189 -13.02 -13.00 -0.27
C PRO A 189 -12.21 -11.89 0.40
N LEU A 190 -12.67 -10.64 0.24
CA LEU A 190 -11.98 -9.44 0.72
C LEU A 190 -11.81 -9.44 2.25
N ASP A 191 -12.82 -9.85 2.99
CA ASP A 191 -12.83 -9.96 4.44
C ASP A 191 -11.77 -10.94 4.96
N LYS A 192 -11.68 -12.12 4.34
CA LYS A 192 -10.66 -13.12 4.67
C LYS A 192 -9.25 -12.63 4.39
N LEU A 193 -9.03 -12.00 3.24
CA LEU A 193 -7.73 -11.40 2.89
C LEU A 193 -7.38 -10.27 3.83
N SER A 194 -8.32 -9.37 4.13
CA SER A 194 -8.10 -8.28 5.09
C SER A 194 -7.68 -8.82 6.46
N GLY A 195 -8.39 -9.82 6.98
CA GLY A 195 -8.05 -10.45 8.26
C GLY A 195 -6.69 -11.16 8.23
N ALA A 196 -6.36 -11.88 7.15
CA ALA A 196 -5.08 -12.56 7.03
C ALA A 196 -3.91 -11.57 6.94
N VAL A 197 -4.02 -10.51 6.13
CA VAL A 197 -3.01 -9.45 6.05
C VAL A 197 -2.85 -8.76 7.41
N GLY A 198 -3.96 -8.45 8.10
CA GLY A 198 -3.91 -7.83 9.42
C GLY A 198 -3.23 -8.69 10.47
N ARG A 199 -3.42 -10.01 10.43
CA ARG A 199 -2.75 -10.96 11.33
C ARG A 199 -1.24 -10.99 11.11
N LEU A 200 -0.77 -10.88 9.87
CA LEU A 200 0.66 -10.84 9.54
C LEU A 200 1.27 -9.45 9.79
N CYS A 201 0.51 -8.37 9.61
CA CYS A 201 1.05 -7.01 9.77
C CYS A 201 0.99 -6.51 11.23
N ALA A 202 0.02 -6.96 12.05
CA ALA A 202 -0.12 -6.47 13.41
C ALA A 202 1.09 -6.78 14.33
N PRO A 203 1.70 -7.98 14.31
CA PRO A 203 2.94 -8.21 15.05
C PRO A 203 4.07 -7.29 14.61
N LEU A 204 4.25 -7.07 13.30
CA LEU A 204 5.24 -6.13 12.79
C LEU A 204 4.97 -4.71 13.31
N SER A 205 3.71 -4.26 13.24
CA SER A 205 3.30 -2.93 13.70
C SER A 205 3.51 -2.72 15.20
N LEU A 206 3.40 -3.77 16.01
CA LEU A 206 3.71 -3.75 17.44
C LEU A 206 5.19 -3.45 17.69
N PHE A 207 6.09 -4.04 16.89
CA PHE A 207 7.53 -3.91 17.09
C PHE A 207 8.14 -2.69 16.40
N VAL A 208 7.55 -2.16 15.33
CA VAL A 208 8.10 -1.02 14.58
C VAL A 208 8.38 0.21 15.46
N PRO A 209 7.54 0.66 16.42
CA PRO A 209 7.85 1.78 17.31
C PRO A 209 9.08 1.55 18.17
N CYS A 210 9.24 0.34 18.74
CA CYS A 210 10.43 -0.05 19.48
C CYS A 210 11.67 -0.01 18.59
N TYR A 211 11.58 -0.62 17.43
CA TYR A 211 12.64 -0.69 16.44
C TYR A 211 13.08 0.70 15.97
N LEU A 212 12.12 1.59 15.72
CA LEU A 212 12.35 2.98 15.31
C LEU A 212 13.19 3.74 16.35
N VAL A 213 12.81 3.67 17.62
CA VAL A 213 13.55 4.34 18.70
C VAL A 213 14.91 3.68 18.92
N CYS A 214 15.02 2.36 18.82
CA CYS A 214 16.31 1.66 18.91
C CYS A 214 17.29 2.08 17.80
N ILE A 215 16.83 2.31 16.59
CA ILE A 215 17.67 2.84 15.48
C ILE A 215 18.20 4.24 15.82
N MET A 216 17.39 5.07 16.49
CA MET A 216 17.78 6.45 16.83
C MET A 216 18.81 6.53 17.94
N VAL A 217 18.54 5.84 19.06
CA VAL A 217 19.23 6.09 20.34
C VAL A 217 19.76 4.82 21.00
N GLY A 218 19.63 3.67 20.32
CA GLY A 218 19.99 2.38 20.86
C GLY A 218 19.01 1.87 21.93
N TRP A 219 19.29 0.66 22.43
CA TRP A 219 18.40 -0.04 23.35
C TRP A 219 18.19 0.71 24.68
N ARG A 220 19.26 1.29 25.25
CA ARG A 220 19.19 2.03 26.53
C ARG A 220 18.31 3.28 26.42
N GLY A 221 18.46 4.05 25.34
CA GLY A 221 17.64 5.24 25.10
C GLY A 221 16.17 4.90 24.81
N MET A 222 15.89 3.72 24.21
CA MET A 222 14.53 3.22 24.02
C MET A 222 13.88 2.86 25.35
N LEU A 223 14.60 2.22 26.27
CA LEU A 223 14.07 1.88 27.59
C LEU A 223 13.67 3.11 28.43
N GLU A 224 14.26 4.29 28.19
CA GLU A 224 13.84 5.53 28.87
C GLU A 224 12.45 6.02 28.44
N VAL A 225 11.99 5.62 27.23
CA VAL A 225 10.69 5.99 26.66
C VAL A 225 9.78 4.79 26.39
N TRP A 226 10.05 3.64 27.04
CA TRP A 226 9.30 2.40 26.82
C TRP A 226 7.77 2.53 26.97
N PRO A 227 7.21 3.39 27.89
CA PRO A 227 5.76 3.52 27.99
C PRO A 227 5.14 4.09 26.70
N ALA A 228 5.83 5.06 26.08
CA ALA A 228 5.36 5.65 24.82
C ALA A 228 5.47 4.65 23.66
N VAL A 229 6.56 3.89 23.59
CA VAL A 229 6.77 2.83 22.60
C VAL A 229 5.68 1.76 22.70
N VAL A 230 5.39 1.29 23.91
CA VAL A 230 4.37 0.25 24.15
C VAL A 230 2.97 0.79 23.82
N VAL A 231 2.62 1.99 24.29
CA VAL A 231 1.28 2.56 24.03
C VAL A 231 1.05 2.73 22.53
N VAL A 232 1.98 3.34 21.82
CA VAL A 232 1.85 3.58 20.39
C VAL A 232 1.79 2.26 19.62
N GLY A 233 2.70 1.31 19.89
CA GLY A 233 2.75 0.03 19.22
C GLY A 233 1.56 -0.87 19.53
N ALA A 234 1.20 -1.03 20.81
CA ALA A 234 0.11 -1.90 21.21
C ALA A 234 -1.26 -1.36 20.76
N VAL A 235 -1.50 -0.06 20.89
CA VAL A 235 -2.76 0.55 20.43
C VAL A 235 -2.87 0.43 18.92
N PHE A 236 -1.83 0.79 18.18
CA PHE A 236 -1.85 0.69 16.72
C PHE A 236 -2.09 -0.77 16.27
N ALA A 237 -1.30 -1.72 16.75
CA ALA A 237 -1.40 -3.13 16.37
C ALA A 237 -2.75 -3.75 16.75
N SER A 238 -3.28 -3.46 17.93
CA SER A 238 -4.58 -3.97 18.37
C SER A 238 -5.73 -3.44 17.53
N VAL A 239 -5.71 -2.14 17.22
CA VAL A 239 -6.75 -1.54 16.36
C VAL A 239 -6.59 -2.00 14.92
N GLN A 240 -5.36 -2.09 14.39
CA GLN A 240 -5.09 -2.65 13.06
C GLN A 240 -5.62 -4.08 12.94
N PHE A 241 -5.34 -4.93 13.95
CA PHE A 241 -5.87 -6.29 14.00
C PHE A 241 -7.39 -6.31 14.06
N THR A 242 -8.01 -5.53 14.94
CA THR A 242 -9.47 -5.51 15.12
C THR A 242 -10.17 -5.00 13.86
N MET A 243 -9.71 -3.88 13.30
CA MET A 243 -10.31 -3.30 12.11
C MET A 243 -10.20 -4.23 10.90
N SER A 244 -9.01 -4.79 10.66
CA SER A 244 -8.78 -5.66 9.51
C SER A 244 -9.56 -6.97 9.56
N ASN A 245 -9.80 -7.53 10.76
CA ASN A 245 -10.49 -8.80 10.92
C ASN A 245 -12.02 -8.67 11.04
N PHE A 246 -12.56 -7.54 11.53
CA PHE A 246 -13.98 -7.40 11.84
C PHE A 246 -14.71 -6.30 11.08
N VAL A 247 -13.98 -5.33 10.49
CA VAL A 247 -14.59 -4.20 9.77
C VAL A 247 -14.20 -4.22 8.28
N GLY A 248 -12.94 -4.47 7.99
CA GLY A 248 -12.41 -4.52 6.63
C GLY A 248 -11.20 -3.60 6.43
N PRO A 249 -10.60 -3.62 5.22
CA PRO A 249 -9.31 -2.96 4.99
C PRO A 249 -9.38 -1.43 4.92
N GLN A 250 -10.56 -0.85 4.66
CA GLN A 250 -10.68 0.56 4.25
C GLN A 250 -10.31 1.55 5.35
N LEU A 251 -10.68 1.27 6.60
CA LEU A 251 -10.43 2.16 7.74
C LEU A 251 -9.29 1.70 8.64
N THR A 252 -8.66 0.58 8.34
CA THR A 252 -7.70 -0.08 9.23
C THR A 252 -6.60 0.88 9.67
N ASP A 253 -5.89 1.53 8.75
CA ASP A 253 -4.79 2.43 9.08
C ASP A 253 -5.26 3.75 9.70
N ILE A 254 -6.37 4.30 9.19
CA ILE A 254 -6.92 5.56 9.71
C ILE A 254 -7.33 5.39 11.18
N ALA A 255 -8.06 4.31 11.48
CA ALA A 255 -8.48 4.04 12.86
C ALA A 255 -7.29 3.71 13.77
N ALA A 256 -6.36 2.86 13.30
CA ALA A 256 -5.17 2.46 14.07
C ALA A 256 -4.28 3.68 14.39
N SER A 257 -4.01 4.52 13.40
CA SER A 257 -3.17 5.71 13.57
C SER A 257 -3.81 6.78 14.46
N LEU A 258 -5.09 7.08 14.26
CA LEU A 258 -5.82 8.03 15.11
C LEU A 258 -5.89 7.52 16.55
N SER A 259 -6.13 6.24 16.77
CA SER A 259 -6.14 5.64 18.11
C SER A 259 -4.75 5.70 18.75
N ALA A 260 -3.68 5.44 18.01
CA ALA A 260 -2.31 5.56 18.49
C ALA A 260 -1.95 7.02 18.84
N LEU A 261 -2.38 7.99 18.01
CA LEU A 261 -2.24 9.42 18.32
C LEU A 261 -2.99 9.79 19.60
N CYS A 262 -4.25 9.37 19.74
CA CYS A 262 -5.04 9.61 20.96
C CYS A 262 -4.40 8.94 22.19
N GLY A 263 -3.93 7.70 22.06
CA GLY A 263 -3.23 6.99 23.13
C GLY A 263 -1.96 7.72 23.57
N MET A 264 -1.18 8.23 22.62
CA MET A 264 0.01 9.02 22.91
C MET A 264 -0.31 10.36 23.56
N LEU A 265 -1.33 11.08 23.07
CA LEU A 265 -1.79 12.33 23.69
C LEU A 265 -2.24 12.11 25.13
N LEU A 266 -2.99 11.03 25.37
CA LEU A 266 -3.43 10.67 26.72
C LEU A 266 -2.24 10.33 27.62
N LEU A 267 -1.28 9.55 27.12
CA LEU A 267 -0.06 9.22 27.87
C LEU A 267 0.70 10.49 28.27
N LEU A 268 0.94 11.40 27.32
CA LEU A 268 1.72 12.64 27.54
C LEU A 268 1.06 13.60 28.54
N ARG A 269 -0.24 13.42 28.83
CA ARG A 269 -0.94 14.17 29.88
C ARG A 269 -0.52 13.75 31.29
N PHE A 270 -0.15 12.47 31.47
CA PHE A 270 0.15 11.89 32.78
C PHE A 270 1.61 11.48 32.94
N TRP A 271 2.32 11.34 31.82
CA TRP A 271 3.68 10.85 31.81
C TRP A 271 4.57 11.67 30.86
N ARG A 272 5.80 11.94 31.32
CA ARG A 272 6.85 12.56 30.51
C ARG A 272 8.17 11.83 30.80
N PRO A 273 9.07 11.72 29.81
CA PRO A 273 10.39 11.11 30.05
C PRO A 273 11.18 11.92 31.08
N ALA A 274 11.87 11.22 31.99
CA ALA A 274 12.67 11.85 33.03
C ALA A 274 13.87 12.65 32.49
N LYS A 275 14.40 12.20 31.35
CA LYS A 275 15.46 12.88 30.60
C LYS A 275 14.94 13.19 29.21
N LEU A 276 14.89 14.46 28.86
CA LEU A 276 14.63 14.89 27.49
C LEU A 276 15.85 14.57 26.64
N TRP A 277 15.61 13.96 25.52
CA TRP A 277 16.66 13.76 24.53
C TRP A 277 16.66 14.96 23.57
N ASP A 278 17.39 15.99 23.98
CA ASP A 278 17.64 17.14 23.15
C ASP A 278 18.88 16.85 22.31
N ARG A 279 18.72 16.74 21.03
CA ARG A 279 19.83 16.57 20.11
C ARG A 279 20.54 17.91 19.96
N GLU A 280 21.83 17.94 20.24
CA GLU A 280 22.73 18.78 19.44
C GLU A 280 22.71 18.24 18.02
N LEU A 281 21.70 18.68 17.27
CA LEU A 281 21.54 18.36 15.87
C LEU A 281 22.58 19.21 15.13
N GLU A 282 23.62 18.56 14.60
CA GLU A 282 24.48 19.25 13.63
C GLU A 282 23.56 19.83 12.54
N PRO A 283 23.51 21.15 12.37
CA PRO A 283 22.67 21.79 11.36
C PRO A 283 23.29 21.56 9.99
N VAL A 284 22.96 20.44 9.35
CA VAL A 284 23.32 20.18 7.96
C VAL A 284 22.18 20.59 7.06
N VAL A 285 21.75 21.85 7.16
CA VAL A 285 20.94 22.48 6.12
C VAL A 285 21.89 23.13 5.13
N PRO A 286 21.90 22.74 3.85
CA PRO A 286 22.73 23.39 2.84
C PRO A 286 22.43 24.90 2.78
N ALA A 287 23.47 25.73 2.82
CA ALA A 287 23.35 27.18 2.71
C ALA A 287 22.49 27.57 1.48
N GLY A 288 21.46 28.38 1.69
CA GLY A 288 20.53 28.84 0.65
C GLY A 288 19.16 28.14 0.66
N LYS A 289 18.95 27.06 1.41
CA LYS A 289 17.63 26.41 1.59
C LYS A 289 17.01 26.65 2.97
N GLU A 290 17.70 27.34 3.85
CA GLU A 290 17.28 27.72 5.20
C GLU A 290 15.91 28.40 5.24
N LYS A 291 15.61 29.28 4.26
CA LYS A 291 14.31 29.98 4.17
C LYS A 291 13.12 29.04 3.98
N LYS A 292 13.29 27.90 3.28
CA LYS A 292 12.20 26.95 3.02
C LYS A 292 11.91 26.08 4.24
N PHE A 293 12.93 25.72 5.00
CA PHE A 293 12.79 24.92 6.23
C PHE A 293 12.42 25.80 7.43
N SER A 294 12.94 27.02 7.54
CA SER A 294 12.51 27.96 8.58
C SER A 294 11.06 28.41 8.40
N ALA A 295 10.53 28.46 7.18
CA ALA A 295 9.11 28.72 6.94
C ALA A 295 8.22 27.54 7.38
N LEU A 296 8.71 26.30 7.27
CA LEU A 296 8.03 25.10 7.80
C LEU A 296 8.08 25.07 9.35
N ALA A 297 9.21 25.48 9.95
CA ALA A 297 9.38 25.61 11.40
C ALA A 297 8.57 26.78 11.97
N ALA A 298 8.54 27.93 11.28
CA ALA A 298 7.76 29.10 11.70
C ALA A 298 6.24 28.86 11.76
N GLY A 299 5.73 27.85 11.02
CA GLY A 299 4.35 27.38 11.15
C GLY A 299 4.05 26.65 12.47
N SER A 300 5.08 26.13 13.16
CA SER A 300 4.93 25.33 14.38
C SER A 300 4.64 26.16 15.62
N ASP A 301 5.00 27.45 15.64
CA ASP A 301 4.81 28.33 16.81
C ASP A 301 3.40 28.89 16.99
N ARG A 302 2.50 28.67 16.03
CA ARG A 302 1.12 29.15 16.16
C ARG A 302 0.30 28.25 17.06
N LYS A 303 -0.11 28.77 18.21
CA LYS A 303 -1.10 28.10 19.08
C LYS A 303 -2.48 28.18 18.42
N HIS A 304 -3.03 27.02 18.08
CA HIS A 304 -4.38 26.92 17.54
C HIS A 304 -5.40 26.65 18.66
N THR A 305 -6.59 27.21 18.53
CA THR A 305 -7.69 26.91 19.44
C THR A 305 -8.22 25.48 19.22
N ALA A 306 -8.83 24.88 20.25
CA ALA A 306 -9.42 23.54 20.13
C ALA A 306 -10.43 23.46 18.98
N GLY A 307 -11.23 24.53 18.74
CA GLY A 307 -12.17 24.60 17.63
C GLY A 307 -11.48 24.62 16.25
N GLN A 308 -10.33 25.28 16.12
CA GLN A 308 -9.55 25.27 14.88
C GLN A 308 -8.97 23.88 14.59
N ILE A 309 -8.45 23.21 15.63
CA ILE A 309 -7.93 21.83 15.51
C ILE A 309 -9.05 20.88 15.13
N PHE A 310 -10.19 20.93 15.84
CA PHE A 310 -11.35 20.11 15.51
C PHE A 310 -11.85 20.34 14.08
N GLY A 311 -11.97 21.61 13.64
CA GLY A 311 -12.35 21.95 12.28
C GLY A 311 -11.34 21.49 11.23
N ALA A 312 -10.04 21.36 11.59
CA ALA A 312 -9.02 20.84 10.69
C ALA A 312 -9.10 19.30 10.51
N TRP A 313 -9.48 18.58 11.58
CA TRP A 313 -9.66 17.12 11.54
C TRP A 313 -11.03 16.68 11.01
N MET A 314 -12.01 17.59 10.90
CA MET A 314 -13.38 17.31 10.47
C MET A 314 -13.48 16.55 9.13
N PRO A 315 -12.70 16.86 8.06
CA PRO A 315 -12.76 16.13 6.80
C PRO A 315 -12.48 14.63 6.95
N TYR A 316 -11.53 14.30 7.81
CA TYR A 316 -11.18 12.89 8.08
C TYR A 316 -12.18 12.23 9.04
N GLY A 317 -12.75 12.98 9.96
CA GLY A 317 -13.88 12.53 10.78
C GLY A 317 -15.10 12.17 9.92
N LEU A 318 -15.43 12.98 8.92
CA LEU A 318 -16.47 12.69 7.92
C LEU A 318 -16.14 11.43 7.11
N LEU A 319 -14.89 11.27 6.69
CA LEU A 319 -14.46 10.07 5.97
C LEU A 319 -14.70 8.82 6.82
N VAL A 320 -14.22 8.80 8.06
CA VAL A 320 -14.41 7.66 8.98
C VAL A 320 -15.90 7.37 9.17
N LEU A 321 -16.69 8.40 9.47
CA LEU A 321 -18.13 8.25 9.68
C LEU A 321 -18.84 7.64 8.45
N LEU A 322 -18.55 8.18 7.26
CA LEU A 322 -19.20 7.71 6.04
C LEU A 322 -18.75 6.29 5.67
N VAL A 323 -17.46 5.96 5.78
CA VAL A 323 -17.01 4.59 5.48
C VAL A 323 -17.58 3.59 6.48
N LEU A 324 -17.75 3.94 7.77
CA LEU A 324 -18.46 3.10 8.75
C LEU A 324 -19.94 2.91 8.38
N ILE A 325 -20.63 3.97 7.96
CA ILE A 325 -22.03 3.88 7.48
C ILE A 325 -22.10 2.95 6.26
N TRP A 326 -21.16 3.07 5.31
CA TRP A 326 -21.08 2.22 4.13
C TRP A 326 -20.82 0.75 4.49
N GLY A 327 -20.02 0.48 5.52
CA GLY A 327 -19.75 -0.89 6.01
C GLY A 327 -20.89 -1.53 6.78
N TYR A 328 -21.73 -0.72 7.47
CA TYR A 328 -22.76 -1.23 8.40
C TYR A 328 -23.98 -1.85 7.69
N LYS A 329 -24.43 -1.29 6.56
CA LYS A 329 -25.58 -1.81 5.80
C LYS A 329 -25.29 -1.91 4.30
N PRO A 330 -24.37 -2.79 3.88
CA PRO A 330 -24.02 -2.91 2.47
C PRO A 330 -25.21 -3.32 1.60
N ALA A 331 -26.19 -4.06 2.13
CA ALA A 331 -27.38 -4.49 1.40
C ALA A 331 -28.24 -3.34 0.88
N VAL A 332 -28.37 -2.23 1.65
CA VAL A 332 -29.10 -1.04 1.21
C VAL A 332 -28.33 -0.27 0.12
N LEU A 333 -27.00 -0.22 0.24
CA LEU A 333 -26.14 0.47 -0.70
C LEU A 333 -25.85 -0.36 -1.97
N ASN A 334 -26.10 -1.67 -1.92
CA ASN A 334 -26.05 -2.55 -3.10
C ASN A 334 -27.28 -2.42 -4.01
N TYR A 335 -28.22 -1.56 -3.67
CA TYR A 335 -29.32 -1.22 -4.57
C TYR A 335 -28.74 -0.60 -5.85
N GLY A 336 -29.03 -1.22 -7.01
CA GLY A 336 -28.43 -0.84 -8.29
C GLY A 336 -27.03 -1.42 -8.55
N ALA A 337 -26.50 -2.29 -7.70
CA ALA A 337 -25.28 -3.04 -8.02
C ALA A 337 -25.58 -4.05 -9.14
N ILE A 338 -24.79 -3.96 -10.22
CA ILE A 338 -24.95 -4.83 -11.40
C ILE A 338 -23.71 -5.71 -11.50
N SER A 339 -23.93 -7.02 -11.58
CA SER A 339 -22.89 -7.99 -11.91
C SER A 339 -23.01 -8.37 -13.38
N VAL A 340 -22.04 -7.97 -14.19
CA VAL A 340 -22.04 -8.19 -15.63
C VAL A 340 -21.00 -9.23 -16.01
N GLY A 341 -21.40 -10.28 -16.73
CA GLY A 341 -20.44 -11.17 -17.38
C GLY A 341 -19.66 -10.39 -18.44
N TRP A 342 -18.32 -10.29 -18.26
CA TRP A 342 -17.51 -9.47 -19.16
C TRP A 342 -17.53 -10.03 -20.59
N PRO A 343 -17.82 -9.20 -21.59
CA PRO A 343 -17.99 -9.66 -22.98
C PRO A 343 -16.76 -10.40 -23.49
N LEU A 344 -16.95 -11.48 -24.25
CA LEU A 344 -15.90 -12.29 -24.88
C LEU A 344 -14.88 -12.92 -23.92
N LEU A 345 -15.08 -12.81 -22.60
CA LEU A 345 -14.18 -13.36 -21.60
C LEU A 345 -14.88 -14.30 -20.61
N HIS A 346 -16.08 -13.91 -20.12
CA HIS A 346 -16.81 -14.68 -19.12
C HIS A 346 -17.14 -16.09 -19.64
N ASN A 347 -16.57 -17.13 -19.00
CA ASN A 347 -16.71 -18.54 -19.38
C ASN A 347 -16.17 -18.91 -20.78
N HIS A 348 -15.27 -18.12 -21.35
CA HIS A 348 -14.61 -18.45 -22.64
C HIS A 348 -13.25 -19.12 -22.47
N VAL A 349 -12.72 -19.18 -21.24
CA VAL A 349 -11.46 -19.82 -20.89
C VAL A 349 -11.72 -20.98 -19.94
N LEU A 350 -11.11 -22.14 -20.18
CA LEU A 350 -11.17 -23.33 -19.35
C LEU A 350 -9.86 -23.50 -18.60
N MET A 351 -9.90 -23.44 -17.30
CA MET A 351 -8.77 -23.80 -16.44
C MET A 351 -8.63 -25.34 -16.42
N MET A 352 -7.42 -25.83 -16.51
CA MET A 352 -7.10 -27.25 -16.61
C MET A 352 -6.34 -27.76 -15.36
N PRO A 353 -6.37 -29.08 -15.09
CA PRO A 353 -5.42 -29.67 -14.15
C PRO A 353 -3.96 -29.40 -14.58
N PRO A 354 -3.01 -29.23 -13.65
CA PRO A 354 -3.12 -29.43 -12.20
C PRO A 354 -3.48 -28.18 -11.39
N VAL A 355 -3.84 -27.06 -12.05
CA VAL A 355 -4.23 -25.80 -11.37
C VAL A 355 -5.58 -25.94 -10.67
N VAL A 356 -6.48 -26.66 -11.30
CA VAL A 356 -7.78 -27.04 -10.74
C VAL A 356 -7.92 -28.57 -10.75
N ALA A 357 -8.70 -29.12 -9.84
CA ALA A 357 -8.90 -30.58 -9.77
C ALA A 357 -9.64 -31.15 -10.98
N LYS A 358 -10.59 -30.37 -11.54
CA LYS A 358 -11.37 -30.71 -12.74
C LYS A 358 -11.43 -29.49 -13.66
N PRO A 359 -11.49 -29.68 -15.00
CA PRO A 359 -11.65 -28.56 -15.93
C PRO A 359 -12.81 -27.66 -15.50
N THR A 360 -12.52 -26.37 -15.28
CA THR A 360 -13.47 -25.41 -14.72
C THR A 360 -13.45 -24.13 -15.54
N LEU A 361 -14.65 -23.62 -15.90
CA LEU A 361 -14.76 -22.36 -16.63
C LEU A 361 -14.29 -21.18 -15.79
N TYR A 362 -13.43 -20.33 -16.37
CA TYR A 362 -12.90 -19.15 -15.72
C TYR A 362 -13.94 -18.01 -15.79
N LYS A 363 -14.44 -17.62 -14.63
CA LYS A 363 -15.44 -16.57 -14.53
C LYS A 363 -14.79 -15.19 -14.69
N ALA A 364 -15.47 -14.29 -15.40
CA ALA A 364 -15.12 -12.88 -15.51
C ALA A 364 -16.39 -12.06 -15.23
N LEU A 365 -16.68 -11.82 -13.95
CA LEU A 365 -17.84 -11.06 -13.49
C LEU A 365 -17.39 -9.67 -13.05
N TYR A 366 -17.80 -8.65 -13.80
CA TYR A 366 -17.51 -7.26 -13.44
C TYR A 366 -18.60 -6.70 -12.53
N GLN A 367 -18.19 -6.25 -11.35
CA GLN A 367 -19.09 -5.69 -10.35
C GLN A 367 -19.17 -4.16 -10.51
N LEU A 368 -20.29 -3.68 -10.99
CA LEU A 368 -20.62 -2.25 -11.07
C LEU A 368 -21.48 -1.88 -9.86
N ASN A 369 -20.81 -1.62 -8.73
CA ASN A 369 -21.45 -1.31 -7.46
C ASN A 369 -21.14 0.13 -7.00
N PHE A 370 -21.45 1.10 -7.88
CA PHE A 370 -21.05 2.50 -7.70
C PHE A 370 -21.44 3.06 -6.33
N LEU A 371 -22.66 2.83 -5.86
CA LEU A 371 -23.12 3.35 -4.56
C LEU A 371 -22.42 2.69 -3.39
N SER A 372 -22.19 1.38 -3.42
CA SER A 372 -21.55 0.68 -2.30
C SER A 372 -20.02 0.70 -2.36
N ALA A 373 -19.42 1.23 -3.42
CA ALA A 373 -17.97 1.35 -3.52
C ALA A 373 -17.41 2.30 -2.46
N ALA A 374 -16.32 1.90 -1.80
CA ALA A 374 -15.66 2.73 -0.79
C ALA A 374 -15.21 4.11 -1.34
N GLY A 375 -14.85 4.18 -2.62
CA GLY A 375 -14.54 5.45 -3.28
C GLY A 375 -15.71 6.43 -3.32
N THR A 376 -16.95 5.93 -3.31
CA THR A 376 -18.15 6.78 -3.26
C THR A 376 -18.35 7.38 -1.86
N ALA A 377 -18.04 6.63 -0.79
CA ALA A 377 -17.98 7.19 0.55
C ALA A 377 -16.94 8.32 0.65
N CYS A 378 -15.75 8.11 0.02
CA CYS A 378 -14.71 9.15 -0.06
C CYS A 378 -15.18 10.36 -0.87
N MET A 379 -15.92 10.15 -1.96
CA MET A 379 -16.53 11.23 -2.75
C MET A 379 -17.47 12.08 -1.89
N PHE A 380 -18.40 11.47 -1.17
CA PHE A 380 -19.30 12.19 -0.29
C PHE A 380 -18.56 12.90 0.84
N ALA A 381 -17.54 12.25 1.43
CA ALA A 381 -16.69 12.90 2.45
C ALA A 381 -16.02 14.15 1.88
N THR A 382 -15.50 14.09 0.67
CA THR A 382 -14.83 15.20 -0.02
C THR A 382 -15.81 16.35 -0.31
N LEU A 383 -16.99 16.03 -0.85
CA LEU A 383 -18.02 17.01 -1.16
C LEU A 383 -18.51 17.73 0.10
N LEU A 384 -18.81 16.97 1.17
CA LEU A 384 -19.24 17.54 2.44
C LEU A 384 -18.10 18.36 3.08
N ALA A 385 -16.85 17.88 3.06
CA ALA A 385 -15.72 18.64 3.58
C ALA A 385 -15.54 19.97 2.83
N ALA A 386 -15.61 19.97 1.50
CA ALA A 386 -15.52 21.19 0.71
C ALA A 386 -16.63 22.18 1.04
N LEU A 387 -17.87 21.68 1.24
CA LEU A 387 -19.02 22.48 1.63
C LEU A 387 -18.83 23.08 3.03
N PHE A 388 -18.50 22.28 4.05
CA PHE A 388 -18.30 22.74 5.42
C PHE A 388 -17.11 23.70 5.54
N LEU A 389 -16.06 23.50 4.77
CA LEU A 389 -14.90 24.41 4.71
C LEU A 389 -15.15 25.65 3.82
N ARG A 390 -16.37 25.79 3.29
CA ARG A 390 -16.81 26.91 2.45
C ARG A 390 -15.91 27.15 1.23
N MET A 391 -15.43 26.08 0.63
CA MET A 391 -14.67 26.16 -0.61
C MET A 391 -15.60 26.58 -1.75
N SER A 392 -15.19 27.58 -2.56
CA SER A 392 -16.02 28.01 -3.68
C SER A 392 -16.13 26.91 -4.75
N PRO A 393 -17.27 26.77 -5.46
CA PRO A 393 -17.44 25.77 -6.50
C PRO A 393 -16.33 25.85 -7.58
N LEU A 394 -15.89 27.06 -7.92
CA LEU A 394 -14.82 27.28 -8.88
C LEU A 394 -13.46 26.79 -8.37
N ALA A 395 -13.14 27.01 -7.09
CA ALA A 395 -11.91 26.50 -6.46
C ALA A 395 -11.97 24.97 -6.39
N PHE A 396 -13.11 24.40 -5.99
CA PHE A 396 -13.31 22.95 -5.96
C PHE A 396 -13.16 22.32 -7.36
N GLY A 397 -13.76 22.92 -8.39
CA GLY A 397 -13.58 22.46 -9.79
C GLY A 397 -12.12 22.50 -10.24
N ARG A 398 -11.38 23.58 -9.92
CA ARG A 398 -9.94 23.67 -10.20
C ARG A 398 -9.14 22.61 -9.46
N LEU A 399 -9.47 22.33 -8.19
CA LEU A 399 -8.86 21.27 -7.41
C LEU A 399 -9.06 19.91 -8.09
N LEU A 400 -10.29 19.56 -8.50
CA LEU A 400 -10.55 18.28 -9.18
C LEU A 400 -9.76 18.15 -10.49
N VAL A 401 -9.65 19.22 -11.28
CA VAL A 401 -8.80 19.24 -12.49
C VAL A 401 -7.33 19.06 -12.14
N SER A 402 -6.85 19.70 -11.07
CA SER A 402 -5.47 19.54 -10.59
C SER A 402 -5.19 18.10 -10.16
N VAL A 403 -6.09 17.49 -9.37
CA VAL A 403 -6.01 16.09 -8.95
C VAL A 403 -6.03 15.14 -10.15
N SER A 404 -6.91 15.39 -11.15
CA SER A 404 -6.95 14.59 -12.37
C SER A 404 -5.64 14.62 -13.13
N ARG A 405 -5.01 15.80 -13.26
CA ARG A 405 -3.69 15.94 -13.90
C ARG A 405 -2.58 15.27 -13.12
N GLN A 406 -2.58 15.42 -11.79
CA GLN A 406 -1.62 14.79 -10.89
C GLN A 406 -1.69 13.25 -10.99
N LEU A 407 -2.88 12.70 -11.05
CA LEU A 407 -3.12 11.25 -11.03
C LEU A 407 -3.10 10.60 -12.42
N PHE A 408 -3.00 11.34 -13.51
CA PHE A 408 -3.06 10.79 -14.86
C PHE A 408 -2.03 9.66 -15.09
N LEU A 409 -0.75 9.90 -14.82
CA LEU A 409 0.31 8.90 -14.99
C LEU A 409 0.23 7.75 -13.96
N PRO A 410 -0.04 7.97 -12.66
CA PRO A 410 -0.36 6.91 -11.71
C PRO A 410 -1.54 6.02 -12.15
N ILE A 411 -2.64 6.61 -12.61
CA ILE A 411 -3.81 5.87 -13.12
C ILE A 411 -3.43 5.02 -14.33
N LEU A 412 -2.71 5.59 -15.29
CA LEU A 412 -2.21 4.86 -16.46
C LEU A 412 -1.33 3.67 -16.05
N THR A 413 -0.46 3.87 -15.06
CA THR A 413 0.41 2.81 -14.54
C THR A 413 -0.40 1.66 -13.92
N VAL A 414 -1.32 1.98 -13.00
CA VAL A 414 -2.15 0.97 -12.31
C VAL A 414 -3.01 0.21 -13.33
N THR A 415 -3.62 0.93 -14.26
CA THR A 415 -4.47 0.36 -15.32
C THR A 415 -3.67 -0.59 -16.22
N ALA A 416 -2.45 -0.21 -16.63
CA ALA A 416 -1.59 -1.03 -17.48
C ALA A 416 -1.08 -2.29 -16.74
N VAL A 417 -0.68 -2.17 -15.46
CA VAL A 417 -0.23 -3.31 -14.65
C VAL A 417 -1.37 -4.30 -14.44
N LEU A 418 -2.59 -3.83 -14.15
CA LEU A 418 -3.75 -4.70 -13.99
C LEU A 418 -4.18 -5.35 -15.32
N ALA A 419 -4.18 -4.60 -16.42
CA ALA A 419 -4.42 -5.19 -17.75
C ALA A 419 -3.43 -6.32 -18.04
N MET A 420 -2.14 -6.11 -17.79
CA MET A 420 -1.09 -7.12 -17.91
C MET A 420 -1.37 -8.34 -17.02
N ALA A 421 -1.67 -8.12 -15.73
CA ALA A 421 -1.90 -9.19 -14.77
C ALA A 421 -3.11 -10.06 -15.16
N PHE A 422 -4.20 -9.45 -15.61
CA PHE A 422 -5.37 -10.20 -16.07
C PHE A 422 -5.09 -10.97 -17.37
N ILE A 423 -4.38 -10.40 -18.34
CA ILE A 423 -3.93 -11.15 -19.53
C ILE A 423 -3.13 -12.39 -19.11
N MET A 424 -2.14 -12.22 -18.21
CA MET A 424 -1.32 -13.31 -17.72
C MET A 424 -2.12 -14.38 -16.96
N ASN A 425 -3.15 -13.98 -16.21
CA ASN A 425 -4.04 -14.90 -15.53
C ASN A 425 -4.88 -15.72 -16.52
N TYR A 426 -5.50 -15.07 -17.49
CA TYR A 426 -6.38 -15.75 -18.45
C TYR A 426 -5.63 -16.59 -19.47
N CYS A 427 -4.43 -16.19 -19.90
CA CYS A 427 -3.61 -17.05 -20.78
C CYS A 427 -2.92 -18.21 -20.05
N GLY A 428 -2.89 -18.23 -18.70
CA GLY A 428 -2.26 -19.29 -17.92
C GLY A 428 -0.80 -19.03 -17.55
N ALA A 429 -0.20 -17.90 -17.94
CA ALA A 429 1.19 -17.56 -17.63
C ALA A 429 1.45 -17.49 -16.12
N THR A 430 0.55 -16.85 -15.36
CA THR A 430 0.63 -16.80 -13.89
C THR A 430 0.55 -18.20 -13.27
N ALA A 431 -0.32 -19.05 -13.79
CA ALA A 431 -0.44 -20.43 -13.34
C ALA A 431 0.82 -21.26 -13.66
N THR A 432 1.41 -21.09 -14.86
CA THR A 432 2.67 -21.73 -15.24
C THR A 432 3.80 -21.37 -14.25
N MET A 433 3.94 -20.09 -13.89
CA MET A 433 4.90 -19.64 -12.88
C MET A 433 4.59 -20.22 -11.50
N GLY A 434 3.33 -20.20 -11.08
CA GLY A 434 2.91 -20.73 -9.78
C GLY A 434 3.22 -22.21 -9.63
N LEU A 435 2.99 -23.02 -10.68
CA LEU A 435 3.36 -24.44 -10.71
C LEU A 435 4.88 -24.62 -10.60
N ALA A 436 5.68 -23.78 -11.23
CA ALA A 436 7.14 -23.84 -11.13
C ALA A 436 7.64 -23.45 -9.72
N PHE A 437 7.06 -22.43 -9.11
CA PHE A 437 7.37 -22.05 -7.73
C PHE A 437 6.98 -23.13 -6.70
N ALA A 438 6.03 -23.99 -7.02
CA ALA A 438 5.69 -25.13 -6.19
C ALA A 438 6.86 -26.13 -6.02
N ALA A 439 7.88 -26.09 -6.89
CA ALA A 439 9.10 -26.87 -6.70
C ALA A 439 9.90 -26.47 -5.43
N SER A 440 9.67 -25.27 -4.85
CA SER A 440 10.28 -24.89 -3.57
C SER A 440 9.71 -25.68 -2.37
N GLY A 441 8.62 -26.41 -2.56
CA GLY A 441 8.02 -27.33 -1.58
C GLY A 441 7.71 -26.66 -0.25
N ARG A 442 8.14 -27.28 0.85
CA ARG A 442 7.87 -26.82 2.22
C ARG A 442 8.49 -25.46 2.57
N LEU A 443 9.44 -24.97 1.79
CA LEU A 443 10.06 -23.67 2.02
C LEU A 443 9.27 -22.52 1.37
N PHE A 444 8.25 -22.83 0.57
CA PHE A 444 7.47 -21.80 -0.12
C PHE A 444 6.88 -20.73 0.83
N PRO A 445 6.32 -21.05 2.01
CA PRO A 445 5.81 -20.02 2.91
C PRO A 445 6.86 -18.99 3.35
N PHE A 446 8.14 -19.38 3.45
CA PHE A 446 9.21 -18.44 3.73
C PHE A 446 9.50 -17.53 2.52
N PHE A 447 9.50 -18.07 1.30
CA PHE A 447 9.79 -17.31 0.08
C PHE A 447 8.60 -16.49 -0.42
N SER A 448 7.39 -16.86 -0.04
CA SER A 448 6.15 -16.18 -0.46
C SER A 448 6.17 -14.67 -0.18
N PRO A 449 6.45 -14.17 1.03
CA PRO A 449 6.53 -12.73 1.29
C PRO A 449 7.71 -12.06 0.56
N LEU A 450 8.79 -12.78 0.22
CA LEU A 450 9.92 -12.21 -0.52
C LEU A 450 9.55 -11.86 -1.97
N LEU A 451 8.56 -12.51 -2.57
CA LEU A 451 8.04 -12.12 -3.87
C LEU A 451 7.32 -10.77 -3.80
N GLY A 452 6.48 -10.56 -2.80
CA GLY A 452 5.85 -9.26 -2.54
C GLY A 452 6.89 -8.18 -2.23
N TRP A 453 7.86 -8.49 -1.39
CA TRP A 453 8.99 -7.63 -1.06
C TRP A 453 9.73 -7.14 -2.32
N LEU A 454 10.11 -8.07 -3.21
CA LEU A 454 10.76 -7.76 -4.48
C LEU A 454 9.86 -6.91 -5.38
N GLY A 455 8.57 -7.25 -5.45
CA GLY A 455 7.59 -6.51 -6.24
C GLY A 455 7.49 -5.05 -5.81
N VAL A 456 7.37 -4.79 -4.51
CA VAL A 456 7.28 -3.42 -3.97
C VAL A 456 8.62 -2.69 -4.04
N PHE A 457 9.74 -3.38 -3.78
CA PHE A 457 11.06 -2.77 -3.95
C PHE A 457 11.21 -2.13 -5.33
N LEU A 458 10.80 -2.82 -6.39
CA LEU A 458 10.98 -2.38 -7.76
C LEU A 458 9.87 -1.41 -8.23
N THR A 459 8.62 -1.66 -7.85
CA THR A 459 7.47 -0.85 -8.28
C THR A 459 7.18 0.35 -7.38
N GLY A 460 7.60 0.30 -6.12
CA GLY A 460 7.25 1.28 -5.08
C GLY A 460 5.81 1.16 -4.56
N SER A 461 5.05 0.14 -4.99
CA SER A 461 3.61 0.04 -4.76
C SER A 461 3.19 -1.39 -4.38
N ASP A 462 2.62 -1.55 -3.17
CA ASP A 462 2.07 -2.84 -2.74
C ASP A 462 0.86 -3.27 -3.59
N THR A 463 0.07 -2.32 -4.05
CA THR A 463 -1.00 -2.56 -5.03
C THR A 463 -0.47 -3.23 -6.30
N SER A 464 0.63 -2.71 -6.85
CA SER A 464 1.25 -3.29 -8.04
C SER A 464 1.86 -4.67 -7.78
N ALA A 465 2.53 -4.86 -6.64
CA ALA A 465 3.09 -6.16 -6.27
C ALA A 465 1.99 -7.22 -6.06
N ASN A 466 0.88 -6.85 -5.45
CA ASN A 466 -0.29 -7.72 -5.30
C ASN A 466 -0.92 -8.06 -6.64
N ALA A 467 -0.97 -7.12 -7.59
CA ALA A 467 -1.44 -7.38 -8.95
C ALA A 467 -0.52 -8.36 -9.70
N LEU A 468 0.80 -8.25 -9.50
CA LEU A 468 1.79 -9.08 -10.19
C LEU A 468 1.84 -10.51 -9.65
N PHE A 469 1.85 -10.66 -8.33
CA PHE A 469 2.18 -11.93 -7.69
C PHE A 469 1.02 -12.57 -6.91
N GLY A 470 -0.07 -11.84 -6.62
CA GLY A 470 -1.17 -12.33 -5.79
C GLY A 470 -1.75 -13.66 -6.28
N ASN A 471 -2.08 -13.76 -7.57
CA ASN A 471 -2.63 -14.99 -8.12
C ASN A 471 -1.58 -16.12 -8.25
N LEU A 472 -0.31 -15.79 -8.47
CA LEU A 472 0.79 -16.76 -8.43
C LEU A 472 0.86 -17.43 -7.06
N GLN A 473 0.73 -16.67 -5.96
CA GLN A 473 0.69 -17.19 -4.59
C GLN A 473 -0.43 -18.20 -4.41
N VAL A 474 -1.64 -17.86 -4.89
CA VAL A 474 -2.83 -18.74 -4.80
C VAL A 474 -2.62 -20.06 -5.53
N VAL A 475 -2.11 -20.00 -6.77
CA VAL A 475 -1.86 -21.22 -7.58
C VAL A 475 -0.80 -22.11 -6.92
N THR A 476 0.29 -21.50 -6.43
CA THR A 476 1.36 -22.24 -5.75
C THR A 476 0.85 -22.88 -4.46
N ALA A 477 0.08 -22.13 -3.67
CA ALA A 477 -0.54 -22.62 -2.44
C ALA A 477 -1.44 -23.83 -2.71
N GLY A 478 -2.33 -23.73 -3.70
CA GLY A 478 -3.20 -24.83 -4.08
C GLY A 478 -2.45 -26.10 -4.48
N ARG A 479 -1.30 -25.94 -5.18
CA ARG A 479 -0.45 -27.07 -5.57
C ARG A 479 0.27 -27.72 -4.39
N LEU A 480 0.64 -26.94 -3.38
CA LEU A 480 1.35 -27.42 -2.18
C LEU A 480 0.43 -27.84 -1.04
N GLY A 481 -0.89 -27.72 -1.20
CA GLY A 481 -1.87 -27.99 -0.12
C GLY A 481 -1.80 -26.98 1.02
N LEU A 482 -1.31 -25.74 0.74
CA LEU A 482 -1.27 -24.62 1.68
C LEU A 482 -2.55 -23.77 1.56
N GLU A 483 -2.83 -22.98 2.61
CA GLU A 483 -3.98 -22.06 2.60
C GLU A 483 -3.73 -20.90 1.60
N PRO A 484 -4.55 -20.77 0.53
CA PRO A 484 -4.32 -19.75 -0.49
C PRO A 484 -4.44 -18.33 0.04
N THR A 485 -5.34 -18.09 1.01
CA THR A 485 -5.53 -16.77 1.62
C THR A 485 -4.30 -16.33 2.40
N LEU A 486 -3.66 -17.25 3.12
CA LEU A 486 -2.43 -16.99 3.87
C LEU A 486 -1.28 -16.63 2.91
N MET A 487 -1.10 -17.40 1.82
CA MET A 487 -0.01 -17.15 0.89
C MET A 487 -0.22 -15.84 0.10
N ALA A 488 -1.46 -15.54 -0.30
CA ALA A 488 -1.79 -14.26 -0.91
C ALA A 488 -1.55 -13.08 0.07
N ALA A 489 -1.96 -13.22 1.33
CA ALA A 489 -1.70 -12.22 2.37
C ALA A 489 -0.21 -12.04 2.66
N ALA A 490 0.58 -13.12 2.62
CA ALA A 490 2.03 -13.08 2.78
C ALA A 490 2.70 -12.22 1.70
N ASN A 491 2.16 -12.21 0.46
CA ASN A 491 2.65 -11.31 -0.60
C ASN A 491 2.55 -9.84 -0.19
N SER A 492 1.39 -9.40 0.30
CA SER A 492 1.17 -8.02 0.77
C SER A 492 2.01 -7.72 2.02
N ALA A 493 2.02 -8.62 3.02
CA ALA A 493 2.82 -8.46 4.22
C ALA A 493 4.33 -8.35 3.93
N GLY A 494 4.84 -9.11 2.97
CA GLY A 494 6.22 -8.96 2.49
C GLY A 494 6.45 -7.64 1.74
N GLY A 495 5.45 -7.23 0.97
CA GLY A 495 5.45 -5.97 0.22
C GLY A 495 5.67 -4.74 1.10
N VAL A 496 5.07 -4.69 2.30
CA VAL A 496 5.17 -3.53 3.19
C VAL A 496 6.62 -3.16 3.54
N VAL A 497 7.48 -4.15 3.75
CA VAL A 497 8.89 -3.91 4.07
C VAL A 497 9.74 -3.62 2.82
N GLY A 498 9.29 -4.01 1.64
CA GLY A 498 9.90 -3.64 0.36
C GLY A 498 9.79 -2.14 0.06
N LYS A 499 8.75 -1.49 0.58
CA LYS A 499 8.49 -0.07 0.32
C LYS A 499 9.58 0.85 0.87
N MET A 500 10.21 0.53 2.01
CA MET A 500 11.28 1.36 2.59
C MET A 500 12.54 1.45 1.73
N ILE A 501 12.77 0.48 0.83
CA ILE A 501 13.93 0.43 -0.06
C ILE A 501 13.60 0.80 -1.50
N SER A 502 12.34 1.05 -1.83
CA SER A 502 11.98 1.37 -3.21
C SER A 502 12.63 2.69 -3.66
N VAL A 503 13.17 2.65 -4.88
CA VAL A 503 13.84 3.83 -5.48
C VAL A 503 12.90 5.03 -5.52
N GLN A 504 11.61 4.80 -5.79
CA GLN A 504 10.59 5.84 -5.82
C GLN A 504 10.41 6.52 -4.46
N ASN A 505 10.26 5.75 -3.37
CA ASN A 505 10.03 6.31 -2.04
C ASN A 505 11.28 7.00 -1.48
N ILE A 506 12.47 6.47 -1.78
CA ILE A 506 13.75 7.12 -1.44
C ILE A 506 13.88 8.46 -2.18
N ALA A 507 13.52 8.51 -3.47
CA ALA A 507 13.54 9.76 -4.23
C ALA A 507 12.54 10.79 -3.68
N VAL A 508 11.34 10.35 -3.27
CA VAL A 508 10.33 11.21 -2.64
C VAL A 508 10.83 11.75 -1.30
N ALA A 509 11.40 10.90 -0.44
CA ALA A 509 12.00 11.30 0.83
C ALA A 509 13.14 12.32 0.63
N ALA A 510 14.02 12.03 -0.31
CA ALA A 510 15.16 12.91 -0.63
C ALA A 510 14.71 14.28 -1.17
N ALA A 511 13.69 14.30 -2.03
CA ALA A 511 13.12 15.55 -2.55
C ALA A 511 12.46 16.39 -1.44
N ALA A 512 11.72 15.73 -0.53
CA ALA A 512 11.05 16.39 0.59
C ALA A 512 12.01 16.98 1.61
N THR A 513 13.18 16.35 1.81
CA THR A 513 14.20 16.75 2.80
C THR A 513 15.37 17.51 2.17
N ALA A 514 15.34 17.77 0.86
CA ALA A 514 16.44 18.37 0.10
C ALA A 514 17.78 17.62 0.23
N MET A 515 17.73 16.30 0.37
CA MET A 515 18.89 15.43 0.52
C MET A 515 19.75 15.39 -0.76
N SER A 516 21.06 15.25 -0.59
CA SER A 516 22.00 15.10 -1.72
C SER A 516 21.86 13.73 -2.39
N VAL A 517 22.29 13.61 -3.66
CA VAL A 517 22.28 12.33 -4.39
C VAL A 517 23.20 11.28 -3.72
N SER A 518 24.33 11.71 -3.16
CA SER A 518 25.26 10.82 -2.44
C SER A 518 24.62 10.23 -1.18
N ASP A 519 23.77 11.00 -0.49
CA ASP A 519 23.11 10.55 0.73
C ASP A 519 21.93 9.61 0.44
N GLN A 520 21.31 9.71 -0.75
CA GLN A 520 20.30 8.74 -1.19
C GLN A 520 20.88 7.31 -1.27
N ALA A 521 22.10 7.17 -1.77
CA ALA A 521 22.76 5.87 -1.82
C ALA A 521 23.09 5.32 -0.41
N LYS A 522 23.45 6.19 0.53
CA LYS A 522 23.64 5.83 1.94
C LYS A 522 22.30 5.41 2.56
N LEU A 523 21.24 6.18 2.31
CA LEU A 523 19.89 5.90 2.78
C LEU A 523 19.40 4.53 2.28
N PHE A 524 19.59 4.23 0.99
CA PHE A 524 19.26 2.93 0.43
C PHE A 524 19.99 1.78 1.13
N ARG A 525 21.31 1.90 1.35
CA ARG A 525 22.09 0.85 2.04
C ARG A 525 21.65 0.68 3.49
N PHE A 526 21.30 1.78 4.16
CA PHE A 526 20.79 1.75 5.52
C PHE A 526 19.45 1.03 5.59
N THR A 527 18.46 1.47 4.81
CA THR A 527 17.11 0.88 4.80
C THR A 527 17.12 -0.57 4.30
N LEU A 528 18.01 -0.94 3.37
CA LEU A 528 18.13 -2.31 2.85
C LEU A 528 18.44 -3.32 3.96
N ARG A 529 19.36 -3.00 4.86
CA ARG A 529 19.68 -3.90 5.99
C ARG A 529 18.46 -4.15 6.88
N HIS A 530 17.72 -3.09 7.19
CA HIS A 530 16.51 -3.18 8.01
C HIS A 530 15.38 -3.91 7.28
N SER A 531 15.24 -3.68 5.97
CA SER A 531 14.26 -4.34 5.12
C SER A 531 14.50 -5.86 5.05
N ILE A 532 15.74 -6.29 4.88
CA ILE A 532 16.09 -7.74 4.85
C ILE A 532 15.75 -8.40 6.20
N VAL A 533 16.10 -7.77 7.32
CA VAL A 533 15.79 -8.30 8.66
C VAL A 533 14.27 -8.47 8.84
N MET A 534 13.49 -7.44 8.50
CA MET A 534 12.03 -7.49 8.63
C MET A 534 11.40 -8.48 7.64
N ALA A 535 11.88 -8.56 6.40
CA ALA A 535 11.40 -9.52 5.40
C ALA A 535 11.66 -10.97 5.85
N THR A 536 12.82 -11.22 6.45
CA THR A 536 13.16 -12.53 7.04
C THR A 536 12.22 -12.86 8.20
N ALA A 537 11.94 -11.89 9.08
CA ALA A 537 11.01 -12.08 10.19
C ALA A 537 9.60 -12.43 9.71
N ILE A 538 9.08 -11.72 8.70
CA ILE A 538 7.79 -12.05 8.07
C ILE A 538 7.82 -13.45 7.43
N GLY A 539 8.92 -13.83 6.75
CA GLY A 539 9.08 -15.16 6.18
C GLY A 539 8.99 -16.28 7.25
N ILE A 540 9.63 -16.07 8.41
CA ILE A 540 9.53 -16.98 9.55
C ILE A 540 8.10 -16.98 10.11
N GLU A 541 7.48 -15.82 10.26
CA GLU A 541 6.10 -15.70 10.75
C GLU A 541 5.12 -16.47 9.84
N VAL A 542 5.23 -16.32 8.53
CA VAL A 542 4.39 -17.05 7.57
C VAL A 542 4.61 -18.57 7.67
N MET A 543 5.86 -19.02 7.88
CA MET A 543 6.15 -20.43 8.15
C MET A 543 5.45 -20.95 9.41
N LEU A 544 5.46 -20.15 10.49
CA LEU A 544 4.77 -20.49 11.74
C LEU A 544 3.25 -20.59 11.53
N TYR A 545 2.66 -19.65 10.82
CA TYR A 545 1.22 -19.71 10.49
C TYR A 545 0.89 -20.90 9.60
N ALA A 546 1.71 -21.23 8.62
CA ALA A 546 1.45 -22.31 7.68
C ALA A 546 1.54 -23.70 8.35
N TYR A 547 2.47 -23.89 9.30
CA TYR A 547 2.78 -25.25 9.80
C TYR A 547 2.49 -25.46 11.28
N LEU A 548 2.57 -24.41 12.12
CA LEU A 548 2.38 -24.56 13.55
C LEU A 548 0.95 -24.19 13.97
N PHE A 549 0.44 -23.06 13.51
CA PHE A 549 -0.88 -22.58 13.92
C PHE A 549 -2.03 -23.16 13.08
N HIS A 550 -1.75 -23.90 12.00
CA HIS A 550 -2.73 -24.54 11.13
C HIS A 550 -3.94 -23.63 10.85
N VAL A 551 -3.70 -22.38 10.47
CA VAL A 551 -4.77 -21.45 10.12
C VAL A 551 -5.45 -21.99 8.86
N ARG A 552 -6.60 -22.65 9.08
CA ARG A 552 -7.50 -23.11 8.02
C ARG A 552 -8.46 -22.01 7.60
#